data_6baba1cb53598054b8539a6292db32b5
#
_entry.id   6baba1cb53598054b8539a6292db32b5
#
_cell.length_a   1.000
_cell.length_b   1.000
_cell.length_c   1.000
_cell.angle_alpha   90.00
_cell.angle_beta   90.00
_cell.angle_gamma   90.00
#
_symmetry.space_group_name_H-M   'P 1'
#
loop_
_entity.id
_entity.type
_entity.pdbx_description
1 polymer ?
#
loop_
_entity_poly.entity_id
_entity_poly.type
_entity_poly.pdbx_seq_one_letter_code
_entity_poly.pdbx_strand_id
1 'polypeptide(L)'
;DGSGDGEGYGYGDGFGNGSGDGSGYGYGNGSGFKINSHNGKRVYYIDNIPTIINFIHGDIAKGCMIGTDMQLTKCYIAKSAEHGMFAHGATINDAVSALQTKIFAILDVDARIAEFKKKFKPGHSYPGTEFYTWHNLLTGSCKMGRDEFIRNRGLDINAMYTPEQFFDIVKGAYGWNIISRLREGKGKQL
;
A
#
# COMPACT_ATOMS: atom_id res chain seq x y z
N ASP A 1 35.15 -20.42 22.49
CA ASP A 1 35.13 -21.12 21.19
C ASP A 1 34.26 -22.35 21.31
N GLY A 2 33.10 -22.31 20.77
CA GLY A 2 32.21 -23.43 20.68
C GLY A 2 31.46 -23.38 19.36
N SER A 3 31.86 -24.27 18.44
CA SER A 3 31.08 -24.58 17.25
C SER A 3 30.09 -25.67 17.61
N GLY A 4 28.83 -25.41 17.47
CA GLY A 4 27.76 -26.36 17.66
C GLY A 4 26.68 -26.20 16.63
N ASP A 5 26.45 -27.22 15.79
CA ASP A 5 25.29 -27.36 14.95
C ASP A 5 24.12 -27.78 15.82
N GLY A 6 23.16 -26.89 16.00
CA GLY A 6 21.99 -27.16 16.82
C GLY A 6 20.74 -26.55 16.20
N GLU A 7 19.79 -27.38 15.74
CA GLU A 7 18.40 -26.95 15.50
C GLU A 7 17.75 -26.73 16.87
N GLY A 8 17.46 -25.48 17.20
CA GLY A 8 16.81 -25.13 18.45
C GLY A 8 15.75 -24.07 18.25
N TYR A 9 14.50 -24.37 18.61
CA TYR A 9 13.46 -23.37 18.84
C TYR A 9 13.77 -22.76 20.23
N GLY A 10 14.26 -21.52 20.24
CA GLY A 10 14.54 -20.80 21.47
C GLY A 10 13.87 -19.43 21.47
N TYR A 11 13.02 -19.21 22.49
CA TYR A 11 12.66 -17.86 22.91
C TYR A 11 13.81 -17.40 23.81
N GLY A 12 14.52 -16.36 23.43
CA GLY A 12 15.61 -15.85 24.25
C GLY A 12 15.84 -14.38 24.06
N ASP A 13 15.67 -13.60 25.15
CA ASP A 13 16.21 -12.26 25.24
C ASP A 13 17.72 -12.40 25.47
N GLY A 14 18.54 -12.16 24.48
CA GLY A 14 19.97 -12.33 24.57
C GLY A 14 20.76 -11.27 23.81
N PHE A 15 21.62 -10.52 24.52
CA PHE A 15 22.73 -9.80 23.91
C PHE A 15 23.85 -10.81 23.62
N GLY A 16 24.17 -11.02 22.37
CA GLY A 16 25.27 -11.87 21.96
C GLY A 16 25.89 -11.45 20.65
N ASN A 17 27.20 -11.11 20.66
CA ASN A 17 28.01 -11.04 19.46
C ASN A 17 28.47 -12.46 19.11
N GLY A 18 27.85 -13.08 18.13
CA GLY A 18 28.25 -14.38 17.61
C GLY A 18 28.20 -14.38 16.11
N SER A 19 29.26 -14.78 15.44
CA SER A 19 29.27 -15.09 14.01
C SER A 19 29.06 -16.59 13.86
N GLY A 20 27.96 -16.98 13.22
CA GLY A 20 27.65 -18.35 12.87
C GLY A 20 26.81 -18.41 11.61
N ASP A 21 27.22 -19.27 10.67
CA ASP A 21 26.44 -19.57 9.46
C ASP A 21 25.33 -20.58 9.84
N GLY A 22 24.14 -20.07 10.13
CA GLY A 22 22.99 -20.88 10.41
C GLY A 22 21.75 -20.36 9.70
N SER A 23 21.12 -21.16 8.85
CA SER A 23 19.82 -20.86 8.27
C SER A 23 18.71 -21.25 9.26
N GLY A 24 18.25 -20.30 10.04
CA GLY A 24 17.14 -20.47 10.96
C GLY A 24 16.00 -19.47 10.65
N TYR A 25 14.77 -19.95 10.51
CA TYR A 25 13.59 -19.12 10.56
C TYR A 25 13.26 -18.81 12.01
N GLY A 26 13.82 -17.73 12.53
CA GLY A 26 13.51 -17.22 13.86
C GLY A 26 12.49 -16.11 13.80
N TYR A 27 11.30 -16.31 14.36
CA TYR A 27 10.41 -15.19 14.75
C TYR A 27 10.97 -14.61 16.06
N GLY A 28 11.95 -13.75 15.96
CA GLY A 28 12.45 -12.99 17.09
C GLY A 28 11.61 -11.74 17.29
N ASN A 29 10.86 -11.63 18.38
CA ASN A 29 10.40 -10.36 18.92
C ASN A 29 11.64 -9.63 19.50
N GLY A 30 12.54 -9.22 18.62
CA GLY A 30 13.63 -8.36 19.02
C GLY A 30 13.07 -7.02 19.44
N SER A 31 13.15 -6.67 20.71
CA SER A 31 13.02 -5.30 21.18
C SER A 31 14.18 -4.49 20.59
N GLY A 32 14.09 -4.20 19.29
CA GLY A 32 15.05 -3.36 18.61
C GLY A 32 15.10 -2.02 19.33
N PHE A 33 16.28 -1.51 19.54
CA PHE A 33 16.51 -0.21 20.17
C PHE A 33 15.65 0.86 19.46
N LYS A 34 14.58 1.28 20.10
CA LYS A 34 13.71 2.34 19.54
C LYS A 34 14.40 3.68 19.76
N ILE A 35 14.74 4.35 18.69
CA ILE A 35 15.27 5.71 18.73
C ILE A 35 14.10 6.66 19.05
N ASN A 36 14.16 7.39 20.14
CA ASN A 36 13.12 8.35 20.51
C ASN A 36 13.38 9.74 19.93
N SER A 37 14.64 10.05 19.61
CA SER A 37 15.06 11.32 18.99
C SER A 37 16.27 11.13 18.10
N HIS A 38 16.38 11.98 17.07
CA HIS A 38 17.53 12.05 16.18
C HIS A 38 17.84 13.53 15.89
N ASN A 39 19.05 13.97 16.20
CA ASN A 39 19.47 15.38 16.09
C ASN A 39 18.48 16.36 16.74
N GLY A 40 18.01 16.04 17.96
CA GLY A 40 17.07 16.87 18.71
C GLY A 40 15.63 16.85 18.22
N LYS A 41 15.31 16.09 17.15
CA LYS A 41 13.93 15.93 16.63
C LYS A 41 13.33 14.63 17.11
N ARG A 42 12.04 14.68 17.46
CA ARG A 42 11.28 13.47 17.86
C ARG A 42 11.16 12.51 16.69
N VAL A 43 11.36 11.22 16.97
CA VAL A 43 11.17 10.11 16.03
C VAL A 43 9.84 9.42 16.31
N TYR A 44 9.08 9.19 15.25
CA TYR A 44 7.83 8.44 15.23
C TYR A 44 8.04 7.12 14.48
N TYR A 45 7.39 6.07 14.92
CA TYR A 45 7.41 4.80 14.22
C TYR A 45 6.15 4.67 13.36
N ILE A 46 6.30 4.82 12.07
CA ILE A 46 5.22 4.71 11.08
C ILE A 46 5.52 3.45 10.26
N ASP A 47 4.65 2.44 10.30
CA ASP A 47 4.89 1.12 9.70
C ASP A 47 6.22 0.47 10.16
N ASN A 48 6.56 0.62 11.44
CA ASN A 48 7.83 0.21 12.03
C ASN A 48 9.09 0.91 11.47
N ILE A 49 8.92 1.93 10.64
CA ILE A 49 10.02 2.73 10.10
C ILE A 49 10.20 3.98 10.95
N PRO A 50 11.39 4.20 11.56
CA PRO A 50 11.66 5.40 12.31
C PRO A 50 11.63 6.62 11.39
N THR A 51 10.79 7.59 11.71
CA THR A 51 10.46 8.72 10.83
C THR A 51 10.43 10.03 11.62
N ILE A 52 11.09 11.05 11.11
CA ILE A 52 11.00 12.42 11.60
C ILE A 52 9.95 13.16 10.78
N ILE A 53 8.96 13.77 11.44
CA ILE A 53 7.95 14.60 10.81
C ILE A 53 8.38 16.06 10.92
N ASN A 54 8.51 16.73 9.78
CA ASN A 54 8.94 18.15 9.74
C ASN A 54 7.76 19.10 9.54
N PHE A 55 6.71 18.68 8.81
CA PHE A 55 5.57 19.52 8.48
C PHE A 55 4.33 18.65 8.27
N ILE A 56 3.17 19.11 8.74
CA ILE A 56 1.88 18.43 8.60
C ILE A 56 0.88 19.42 7.96
N HIS A 57 0.16 18.93 6.95
CA HIS A 57 -0.96 19.65 6.36
C HIS A 57 -2.11 18.67 6.11
N GLY A 58 -3.17 18.76 6.92
CA GLY A 58 -4.28 17.81 6.90
C GLY A 58 -3.81 16.37 7.15
N ASP A 59 -4.13 15.47 6.24
CA ASP A 59 -3.76 14.05 6.29
C ASP A 59 -2.41 13.74 5.63
N ILE A 60 -1.67 14.77 5.20
CA ILE A 60 -0.35 14.61 4.58
C ILE A 60 0.71 15.26 5.46
N ALA A 61 1.80 14.54 5.67
CA ALA A 61 2.99 15.07 6.31
C ALA A 61 4.22 14.96 5.39
N LYS A 62 5.18 15.85 5.59
CA LYS A 62 6.51 15.81 4.98
C LYS A 62 7.54 15.50 6.06
N GLY A 63 8.40 14.55 5.81
CA GLY A 63 9.39 14.11 6.78
C GLY A 63 10.61 13.43 6.17
N CYS A 64 11.31 12.68 7.02
CA CYS A 64 12.42 11.84 6.61
C CYS A 64 12.35 10.50 7.33
N MET A 65 12.49 9.41 6.60
CA MET A 65 12.77 8.09 7.17
C MET A 65 14.24 8.02 7.62
N ILE A 66 14.50 7.33 8.70
CA ILE A 66 15.84 7.04 9.20
C ILE A 66 16.20 5.61 8.76
N GLY A 67 17.22 5.48 7.91
CA GLY A 67 17.74 4.19 7.48
C GLY A 67 18.50 3.46 8.61
N THR A 68 18.81 2.20 8.39
CA THR A 68 19.64 1.40 9.32
C THR A 68 21.05 1.92 9.44
N ASP A 69 21.53 2.66 8.43
CA ASP A 69 22.80 3.39 8.38
C ASP A 69 22.71 4.80 9.01
N MET A 70 21.58 5.13 9.65
CA MET A 70 21.24 6.43 10.24
C MET A 70 21.15 7.58 9.21
N GLN A 71 21.14 7.26 7.90
CA GLN A 71 20.92 8.27 6.86
C GLN A 71 19.45 8.66 6.76
N LEU A 72 19.22 9.92 6.43
CA LEU A 72 17.87 10.50 6.30
C LEU A 72 17.41 10.48 4.84
N THR A 73 16.35 9.77 4.55
CA THR A 73 15.68 9.77 3.25
C THR A 73 14.39 10.59 3.31
N LYS A 74 14.30 11.64 2.48
CA LYS A 74 13.09 12.47 2.38
C LYS A 74 11.89 11.63 1.97
N CYS A 75 10.74 11.85 2.62
CA CYS A 75 9.49 11.17 2.30
C CYS A 75 8.28 12.05 2.56
N TYR A 76 7.15 11.61 2.01
CA TYR A 76 5.81 12.06 2.37
C TYR A 76 5.10 10.93 3.12
N ILE A 77 4.22 11.30 4.03
CA ILE A 77 3.42 10.37 4.81
C ILE A 77 1.96 10.73 4.58
N ALA A 78 1.14 9.78 4.15
CA ALA A 78 -0.31 9.91 4.12
C ALA A 78 -0.92 9.18 5.31
N LYS A 79 -1.99 9.73 5.88
CA LYS A 79 -2.72 9.19 7.03
C LYS A 79 -4.19 8.99 6.67
N SER A 80 -4.78 7.91 7.13
CA SER A 80 -6.24 7.76 7.24
C SER A 80 -6.62 7.74 8.71
N ALA A 81 -7.33 8.77 9.16
CA ALA A 81 -7.83 8.83 10.54
C ALA A 81 -8.90 7.77 10.79
N GLU A 82 -9.77 7.52 9.79
CA GLU A 82 -10.84 6.52 9.84
C GLU A 82 -10.31 5.09 10.07
N HIS A 83 -9.22 4.73 9.37
CA HIS A 83 -8.64 3.38 9.45
C HIS A 83 -7.44 3.29 10.41
N GLY A 84 -6.98 4.39 10.98
CA GLY A 84 -5.78 4.42 11.83
C GLY A 84 -4.49 4.04 11.08
N MET A 85 -4.49 4.16 9.75
CA MET A 85 -3.39 3.71 8.90
C MET A 85 -2.54 4.86 8.38
N PHE A 86 -1.29 4.51 8.05
CA PHE A 86 -0.31 5.43 7.48
C PHE A 86 0.40 4.75 6.31
N ALA A 87 0.99 5.55 5.42
CA ALA A 87 1.91 5.05 4.41
C ALA A 87 2.94 6.11 4.04
N HIS A 88 4.15 5.66 3.69
CA HIS A 88 5.21 6.48 3.15
C HIS A 88 5.18 6.49 1.62
N GLY A 89 5.72 7.54 1.03
CA GLY A 89 5.96 7.64 -0.40
C GLY A 89 7.07 8.65 -0.71
N ALA A 90 7.73 8.48 -1.85
CA ALA A 90 8.72 9.44 -2.34
C ALA A 90 8.05 10.76 -2.76
N THR A 91 6.80 10.66 -3.23
CA THR A 91 5.93 11.81 -3.54
C THR A 91 4.63 11.71 -2.73
N ILE A 92 3.84 12.78 -2.72
CA ILE A 92 2.50 12.79 -2.11
C ILE A 92 1.61 11.72 -2.76
N ASN A 93 1.65 11.61 -4.09
CA ASN A 93 0.86 10.63 -4.81
C ASN A 93 1.25 9.19 -4.46
N ASP A 94 2.54 8.90 -4.29
CA ASP A 94 3.01 7.59 -3.86
C ASP A 94 2.51 7.25 -2.45
N ALA A 95 2.60 8.20 -1.51
CA ALA A 95 2.14 8.01 -0.14
C ALA A 95 0.62 7.74 -0.09
N VAL A 96 -0.18 8.54 -0.84
CA VAL A 96 -1.63 8.36 -0.92
C VAL A 96 -1.99 7.02 -1.58
N SER A 97 -1.34 6.66 -2.67
CA SER A 97 -1.58 5.39 -3.37
C SER A 97 -1.20 4.18 -2.50
N ALA A 98 -0.08 4.26 -1.78
CA ALA A 98 0.33 3.20 -0.84
C ALA A 98 -0.67 3.06 0.32
N LEU A 99 -1.16 4.18 0.87
CA LEU A 99 -2.21 4.18 1.90
C LEU A 99 -3.51 3.55 1.38
N GLN A 100 -3.97 3.95 0.20
CA GLN A 100 -5.16 3.37 -0.42
C GLN A 100 -5.01 1.86 -0.60
N THR A 101 -3.87 1.39 -1.08
CA THR A 101 -3.59 -0.04 -1.23
C THR A 101 -3.71 -0.78 0.11
N LYS A 102 -3.20 -0.22 1.20
CA LYS A 102 -3.32 -0.80 2.54
C LYS A 102 -4.78 -0.88 3.02
N ILE A 103 -5.52 0.21 2.85
CA ILE A 103 -6.95 0.25 3.21
C ILE A 103 -7.72 -0.78 2.42
N PHE A 104 -7.51 -0.84 1.11
CA PHE A 104 -8.21 -1.80 0.26
C PHE A 104 -7.83 -3.27 0.54
N ALA A 105 -6.63 -3.53 1.05
CA ALA A 105 -6.23 -4.88 1.45
C ALA A 105 -7.05 -5.45 2.62
N ILE A 106 -7.59 -4.58 3.50
CA ILE A 106 -8.42 -4.99 4.63
C ILE A 106 -9.92 -4.95 4.34
N LEU A 107 -10.34 -4.28 3.26
CA LEU A 107 -11.74 -4.20 2.87
C LEU A 107 -12.16 -5.46 2.11
N ASP A 108 -13.38 -5.91 2.36
CA ASP A 108 -14.01 -6.93 1.53
C ASP A 108 -14.39 -6.38 0.13
N VAL A 109 -14.81 -7.27 -0.76
CA VAL A 109 -15.14 -6.89 -2.15
C VAL A 109 -16.30 -5.89 -2.21
N ASP A 110 -17.29 -6.02 -1.34
CA ASP A 110 -18.48 -5.15 -1.36
C ASP A 110 -18.13 -3.74 -0.90
N ALA A 111 -17.30 -3.62 0.13
CA ALA A 111 -16.79 -2.33 0.60
C ALA A 111 -15.93 -1.65 -0.49
N ARG A 112 -15.06 -2.41 -1.19
CA ARG A 112 -14.27 -1.88 -2.32
C ARG A 112 -15.17 -1.36 -3.45
N ILE A 113 -16.23 -2.10 -3.78
CA ILE A 113 -17.25 -1.68 -4.77
C ILE A 113 -17.95 -0.39 -4.32
N ALA A 114 -18.30 -0.27 -3.04
CA ALA A 114 -18.94 0.92 -2.50
C ALA A 114 -18.03 2.16 -2.62
N GLU A 115 -16.74 2.02 -2.29
CA GLU A 115 -15.76 3.11 -2.43
C GLU A 115 -15.54 3.51 -3.91
N PHE A 116 -15.52 2.56 -4.84
CA PHE A 116 -15.48 2.89 -6.27
C PHE A 116 -16.70 3.75 -6.68
N LYS A 117 -17.92 3.34 -6.32
CA LYS A 117 -19.17 4.05 -6.63
C LYS A 117 -19.24 5.44 -5.95
N LYS A 118 -18.60 5.59 -4.79
CA LYS A 118 -18.49 6.88 -4.10
C LYS A 118 -17.60 7.84 -4.89
N LYS A 119 -16.48 7.37 -5.42
CA LYS A 119 -15.52 8.17 -6.18
C LYS A 119 -15.98 8.45 -7.62
N PHE A 120 -16.34 7.41 -8.36
CA PHE A 120 -16.65 7.51 -9.79
C PHE A 120 -18.14 7.64 -10.02
N LYS A 121 -18.57 8.84 -10.44
CA LYS A 121 -19.97 9.12 -10.70
C LYS A 121 -20.32 8.81 -12.17
N PRO A 122 -21.47 8.17 -12.45
CA PRO A 122 -21.93 7.93 -13.80
C PRO A 122 -21.91 9.20 -14.66
N GLY A 123 -21.52 9.08 -15.93
CA GLY A 123 -21.49 10.18 -16.88
C GLY A 123 -20.36 11.22 -16.67
N HIS A 124 -19.55 11.10 -15.61
CA HIS A 124 -18.37 11.95 -15.41
C HIS A 124 -17.12 11.28 -15.94
N SER A 125 -16.20 12.07 -16.49
CA SER A 125 -14.93 11.56 -17.01
C SER A 125 -13.80 11.73 -16.01
N TYR A 126 -12.92 10.72 -15.94
CA TYR A 126 -11.77 10.65 -15.07
C TYR A 126 -10.53 10.18 -15.84
N PRO A 127 -9.31 10.55 -15.42
CA PRO A 127 -8.09 10.07 -16.08
C PRO A 127 -8.01 8.53 -16.10
N GLY A 128 -7.56 7.96 -17.20
CA GLY A 128 -7.38 6.51 -17.33
C GLY A 128 -6.39 5.94 -16.30
N THR A 129 -5.42 6.76 -15.83
CA THR A 129 -4.51 6.42 -14.73
C THR A 129 -5.24 6.10 -13.43
N GLU A 130 -6.37 6.75 -13.17
CA GLU A 130 -7.20 6.44 -12.02
C GLU A 130 -7.87 5.08 -12.16
N PHE A 131 -8.48 4.79 -13.31
CA PHE A 131 -9.06 3.47 -13.58
C PHE A 131 -8.02 2.36 -13.57
N TYR A 132 -6.79 2.62 -14.04
CA TYR A 132 -5.67 1.70 -13.95
C TYR A 132 -5.35 1.32 -12.51
N THR A 133 -5.29 2.30 -11.61
CA THR A 133 -5.08 2.11 -10.18
C THR A 133 -6.24 1.36 -9.54
N TRP A 134 -7.47 1.78 -9.83
CA TRP A 134 -8.66 1.17 -9.25
C TRP A 134 -8.94 -0.23 -9.74
N HIS A 135 -8.53 -0.60 -10.96
CA HIS A 135 -8.57 -1.98 -11.41
C HIS A 135 -7.75 -2.90 -10.47
N ASN A 136 -6.55 -2.46 -10.06
CA ASN A 136 -5.77 -3.20 -9.06
C ASN A 136 -6.48 -3.26 -7.70
N LEU A 137 -6.95 -2.11 -7.19
CA LEU A 137 -7.61 -2.02 -5.88
C LEU A 137 -8.85 -2.94 -5.80
N LEU A 138 -9.63 -3.03 -6.88
CA LEU A 138 -10.81 -3.88 -6.96
C LEU A 138 -10.47 -5.36 -7.08
N THR A 139 -9.52 -5.71 -7.94
CA THR A 139 -9.33 -7.08 -8.43
C THR A 139 -8.04 -7.76 -7.96
N GLY A 140 -7.10 -6.98 -7.42
CA GLY A 140 -5.75 -7.49 -7.09
C GLY A 140 -4.86 -7.75 -8.31
N SER A 141 -5.22 -7.22 -9.51
CA SER A 141 -4.45 -7.42 -10.73
C SER A 141 -3.01 -6.90 -10.60
N CYS A 142 -2.03 -7.65 -11.08
CA CYS A 142 -0.64 -7.22 -11.03
C CYS A 142 -0.34 -6.13 -12.07
N LYS A 143 0.70 -5.34 -11.82
CA LYS A 143 1.12 -4.25 -12.71
C LYS A 143 1.41 -4.76 -14.13
N MET A 144 2.18 -5.84 -14.25
CA MET A 144 2.57 -6.40 -15.53
C MET A 144 1.36 -6.82 -16.40
N GLY A 145 0.34 -7.45 -15.78
CA GLY A 145 -0.88 -7.83 -16.49
C GLY A 145 -1.70 -6.61 -16.95
N ARG A 146 -1.76 -5.55 -16.14
CA ARG A 146 -2.43 -4.31 -16.54
C ARG A 146 -1.69 -3.59 -17.68
N ASP A 147 -0.35 -3.50 -17.60
CA ASP A 147 0.48 -2.87 -18.63
C ASP A 147 0.35 -3.60 -19.97
N GLU A 148 0.34 -4.95 -19.94
CA GLU A 148 0.13 -5.76 -21.13
C GLU A 148 -1.28 -5.58 -21.72
N PHE A 149 -2.31 -5.54 -20.88
CA PHE A 149 -3.69 -5.30 -21.31
C PHE A 149 -3.82 -3.97 -22.05
N ILE A 150 -3.25 -2.88 -21.48
CA ILE A 150 -3.26 -1.56 -22.10
C ILE A 150 -2.56 -1.58 -23.46
N ARG A 151 -1.37 -2.17 -23.53
CA ARG A 151 -0.59 -2.27 -24.76
C ARG A 151 -1.33 -3.05 -25.85
N ASN A 152 -1.90 -4.21 -25.50
CA ASN A 152 -2.61 -5.07 -26.45
C ASN A 152 -3.90 -4.45 -26.97
N ARG A 153 -4.52 -3.55 -26.22
CA ARG A 153 -5.73 -2.83 -26.60
C ARG A 153 -5.47 -1.44 -27.18
N GLY A 154 -4.22 -0.99 -27.23
CA GLY A 154 -3.85 0.33 -27.73
C GLY A 154 -4.50 1.47 -26.92
N LEU A 155 -4.66 1.31 -25.60
CA LEU A 155 -5.33 2.29 -24.74
C LEU A 155 -4.39 3.42 -24.35
N ASP A 156 -4.86 4.65 -24.41
CA ASP A 156 -4.14 5.80 -23.85
C ASP A 156 -4.54 5.98 -22.38
N ILE A 157 -3.63 5.62 -21.48
CA ILE A 157 -3.84 5.76 -20.04
C ILE A 157 -4.00 7.21 -19.59
N ASN A 158 -3.54 8.18 -20.37
CA ASN A 158 -3.67 9.62 -20.06
C ASN A 158 -4.97 10.22 -20.58
N ALA A 159 -5.71 9.50 -21.43
CA ALA A 159 -7.02 9.93 -21.89
C ALA A 159 -8.06 9.90 -20.76
N MET A 160 -9.15 10.64 -20.98
CA MET A 160 -10.28 10.70 -20.06
C MET A 160 -11.32 9.64 -20.42
N TYR A 161 -11.81 8.90 -19.43
CA TYR A 161 -12.84 7.87 -19.61
C TYR A 161 -13.97 8.05 -18.60
N THR A 162 -15.18 7.66 -18.99
CA THR A 162 -16.29 7.51 -18.03
C THR A 162 -16.25 6.10 -17.38
N PRO A 163 -16.94 5.90 -16.24
CA PRO A 163 -17.06 4.56 -15.66
C PRO A 163 -17.65 3.54 -16.64
N GLU A 164 -18.61 3.96 -17.47
CA GLU A 164 -19.26 3.09 -18.46
C GLU A 164 -18.25 2.63 -19.52
N GLN A 165 -17.44 3.56 -20.05
CA GLN A 165 -16.36 3.23 -20.98
C GLN A 165 -15.33 2.30 -20.35
N PHE A 166 -14.94 2.55 -19.09
CA PHE A 166 -14.05 1.65 -18.36
C PHE A 166 -14.63 0.24 -18.28
N PHE A 167 -15.91 0.09 -17.92
CA PHE A 167 -16.56 -1.23 -17.86
C PHE A 167 -16.57 -1.94 -19.21
N ASP A 168 -16.79 -1.23 -20.29
CA ASP A 168 -16.81 -1.82 -21.64
C ASP A 168 -15.40 -2.23 -22.08
N ILE A 169 -14.39 -1.43 -21.74
CA ILE A 169 -12.97 -1.72 -22.01
C ILE A 169 -12.52 -3.00 -21.31
N VAL A 170 -12.85 -3.17 -20.03
CA VAL A 170 -12.37 -4.30 -19.21
C VAL A 170 -13.31 -5.51 -19.25
N LYS A 171 -14.35 -5.49 -20.09
CA LYS A 171 -15.28 -6.61 -20.22
C LYS A 171 -14.54 -7.88 -20.64
N GLY A 172 -14.71 -8.93 -19.82
CA GLY A 172 -14.05 -10.23 -20.01
C GLY A 172 -12.57 -10.27 -19.64
N ALA A 173 -11.99 -9.17 -19.13
CA ALA A 173 -10.62 -9.14 -18.61
C ALA A 173 -10.55 -9.78 -17.21
N TYR A 174 -9.31 -9.90 -16.69
CA TYR A 174 -9.08 -10.38 -15.32
C TYR A 174 -9.89 -9.55 -14.30
N GLY A 175 -10.54 -10.24 -13.37
CA GLY A 175 -11.36 -9.59 -12.34
C GLY A 175 -12.75 -9.13 -12.81
N TRP A 176 -13.17 -9.50 -14.02
CA TRP A 176 -14.48 -9.13 -14.55
C TRP A 176 -15.65 -9.55 -13.64
N ASN A 177 -15.54 -10.68 -12.95
CA ASN A 177 -16.52 -11.13 -11.96
C ASN A 177 -16.76 -10.12 -10.81
N ILE A 178 -15.76 -9.32 -10.45
CA ILE A 178 -15.87 -8.24 -9.47
C ILE A 178 -16.37 -6.97 -10.14
N ILE A 179 -15.76 -6.59 -11.28
CA ILE A 179 -16.07 -5.34 -11.98
C ILE A 179 -17.51 -5.33 -12.52
N SER A 180 -18.03 -6.47 -12.97
CA SER A 180 -19.42 -6.57 -13.45
C SER A 180 -20.44 -6.17 -12.38
N ARG A 181 -20.15 -6.42 -11.10
CA ARG A 181 -20.98 -6.02 -9.96
C ARG A 181 -21.09 -4.50 -9.77
N LEU A 182 -20.14 -3.73 -10.31
CA LEU A 182 -20.22 -2.27 -10.32
C LEU A 182 -21.36 -1.77 -11.22
N ARG A 183 -21.68 -2.49 -12.29
CA ARG A 183 -22.80 -2.16 -13.24
C ARG A 183 -24.16 -2.49 -12.65
N GLU A 184 -24.24 -3.46 -11.74
CA GLU A 184 -25.49 -3.82 -11.07
C GLU A 184 -25.87 -2.70 -10.10
N GLY A 185 -26.69 -1.78 -10.58
CA GLY A 185 -27.37 -0.81 -9.73
C GLY A 185 -28.26 -1.55 -8.74
N LYS A 186 -28.47 -1.01 -7.54
CA LYS A 186 -29.40 -1.50 -6.52
C LYS A 186 -30.74 -1.90 -7.17
N GLY A 187 -30.89 -3.17 -7.46
CA GLY A 187 -32.08 -3.74 -8.05
C GLY A 187 -32.13 -5.23 -7.72
N LYS A 188 -32.41 -5.49 -6.42
CA LYS A 188 -33.28 -6.55 -5.90
C LYS A 188 -32.98 -6.72 -4.41
N GLN A 189 -33.60 -5.88 -3.59
CA GLN A 189 -34.08 -6.36 -2.29
C GLN A 189 -35.30 -7.23 -2.64
N LEU A 190 -35.17 -8.51 -2.43
CA LEU A 190 -36.29 -9.42 -2.21
C LEU A 190 -36.54 -9.49 -0.72
#